data_4e9194ac417da2b10a8972615bcf4042
#
_entry.id   4e9194ac417da2b10a8972615bcf4042
#
_cell.length_a   1.000
_cell.length_b   1.000
_cell.length_c   1.000
_cell.angle_alpha   90.00
_cell.angle_beta   90.00
_cell.angle_gamma   90.00
#
_symmetry.space_group_name_H-M   'P 1'
#
loop_
_entity.id
_entity.type
_entity.pdbx_description
1 polymer ?
#
loop_
_entity_poly.entity_id
_entity_poly.type
_entity_poly.pdbx_seq_one_letter_code
_entity_poly.pdbx_strand_id
1 'polypeptide(L)'
;MKKIIFIEPDAKGGDGHGLDNLIEASLYFSNQKNFWFLNKNFHADNLYIPNFVQIKKIFNTRKNKIFKIFYFFKILIEATILLLHFFLKQKIFLFLKAIYLNKLTVPYYFFSFYFEYKKIDIENNDSIILYSCRTKELELIYFALILGIKLPNIHCRVLYPPKDKKLKNFYFYCKEIIKNKKNFFIYSEVSNIKDMIEKKLLHNVGITTGVYSFNVKNKRNSSFVIGFLGDSRVDKGFNKIPTFLENISNNKNFNFIIQLSKKVFPETEYSRNKIVKIAKTNSRILIKEGYLDFYEFRKLLQTIDIMPIIYNPGQMNFAGSNIFFRCIANEIPMIIPKNINNIKKFLTFNSFLESESIDDYINQCIKISNNYEYYLNEAKKESALYKKNISKDPLILRLKEL
;
A
#
# COMPACT_ATOMS: atom_id res chain seq x y z
N MET A 1 8.33 -12.69 23.09
CA MET A 1 7.52 -11.65 22.40
C MET A 1 7.56 -11.98 20.93
N LYS A 2 6.40 -12.13 20.30
CA LYS A 2 6.25 -12.45 18.88
C LYS A 2 6.92 -11.38 18.00
N LYS A 3 7.53 -11.80 16.89
CA LYS A 3 8.22 -10.91 15.95
C LYS A 3 7.46 -10.85 14.64
N ILE A 4 7.31 -9.66 14.09
CA ILE A 4 6.77 -9.44 12.75
C ILE A 4 7.85 -8.82 11.87
N ILE A 5 8.14 -9.47 10.75
CA ILE A 5 9.09 -8.98 9.75
C ILE A 5 8.30 -8.49 8.54
N PHE A 6 8.25 -7.19 8.33
CA PHE A 6 7.68 -6.59 7.13
C PHE A 6 8.76 -6.51 6.04
N ILE A 7 8.47 -7.03 4.87
CA ILE A 7 9.35 -6.95 3.70
C ILE A 7 8.73 -6.02 2.67
N GLU A 8 9.37 -4.85 2.45
CA GLU A 8 8.95 -3.86 1.46
C GLU A 8 10.17 -3.28 0.72
N PRO A 9 10.67 -3.98 -0.30
CA PRO A 9 11.91 -3.61 -1.01
C PRO A 9 11.84 -2.29 -1.77
N ASP A 10 10.65 -1.82 -2.09
CA ASP A 10 10.45 -0.59 -2.85
C ASP A 10 10.29 0.66 -1.97
N ALA A 11 10.17 0.50 -0.64
CA ALA A 11 10.12 1.64 0.27
C ALA A 11 11.48 2.35 0.33
N LYS A 12 11.53 3.57 -0.21
CA LYS A 12 12.74 4.42 -0.27
C LYS A 12 12.67 5.63 0.65
N GLY A 13 11.57 5.83 1.36
CA GLY A 13 11.23 7.05 2.07
C GLY A 13 10.49 8.04 1.17
N GLY A 14 9.61 8.84 1.72
CA GLY A 14 8.96 9.99 1.04
C GLY A 14 8.16 9.73 -0.23
N ASP A 15 8.20 8.56 -0.81
CA ASP A 15 7.57 8.25 -2.09
C ASP A 15 6.41 7.26 -1.92
N GLY A 16 5.22 7.77 -1.62
CA GLY A 16 3.97 7.03 -1.73
C GLY A 16 3.49 6.31 -0.45
N HIS A 17 2.28 5.78 -0.53
CA HIS A 17 1.51 5.23 0.60
C HIS A 17 2.06 3.92 1.22
N GLY A 18 3.12 3.33 0.65
CA GLY A 18 3.70 2.08 1.17
C GLY A 18 4.25 2.22 2.58
N LEU A 19 4.92 3.33 2.86
CA LEU A 19 5.47 3.60 4.19
C LEU A 19 4.38 3.88 5.21
N ASP A 20 3.38 4.70 4.88
CA ASP A 20 2.25 4.98 5.78
C ASP A 20 1.54 3.69 6.19
N ASN A 21 1.35 2.78 5.26
CA ASN A 21 0.71 1.50 5.53
C ASN A 21 1.57 0.62 6.47
N LEU A 22 2.91 0.68 6.34
CA LEU A 22 3.81 -0.01 7.27
C LEU A 22 3.74 0.60 8.67
N ILE A 23 3.68 1.93 8.77
CA ILE A 23 3.52 2.64 10.03
C ILE A 23 2.21 2.24 10.71
N GLU A 24 1.09 2.32 9.98
CA GLU A 24 -0.25 1.95 10.49
C GLU A 24 -0.28 0.50 10.99
N ALA A 25 0.25 -0.44 10.19
CA ALA A 25 0.32 -1.84 10.59
C ALA A 25 1.21 -2.05 11.83
N SER A 26 2.36 -1.37 11.90
CA SER A 26 3.26 -1.47 13.05
C SER A 26 2.65 -0.87 14.32
N LEU A 27 1.95 0.26 14.21
CA LEU A 27 1.22 0.85 15.35
C LEU A 27 0.12 -0.08 15.87
N TYR A 28 -0.58 -0.77 14.97
CA TYR A 28 -1.59 -1.76 15.35
C TYR A 28 -0.99 -2.96 16.11
N PHE A 29 0.23 -3.38 15.75
CA PHE A 29 0.98 -4.45 16.40
C PHE A 29 2.10 -3.93 17.31
N SER A 30 1.90 -2.80 17.97
CA SER A 30 2.93 -2.15 18.81
C SER A 30 3.38 -2.98 20.03
N ASN A 31 2.58 -3.95 20.45
CA ASN A 31 2.91 -4.93 21.49
C ASN A 31 3.83 -6.08 21.00
N GLN A 32 4.23 -6.08 19.73
CA GLN A 32 5.12 -7.08 19.12
C GLN A 32 6.44 -6.42 18.69
N LYS A 33 7.49 -7.24 18.50
CA LYS A 33 8.75 -6.74 17.93
C LYS A 33 8.60 -6.61 16.41
N ASN A 34 8.67 -5.39 15.90
CA ASN A 34 8.52 -5.10 14.48
C ASN A 34 9.87 -4.87 13.82
N PHE A 35 10.14 -5.58 12.71
CA PHE A 35 11.32 -5.43 11.87
C PHE A 35 10.89 -5.00 10.48
N TRP A 36 11.49 -3.92 9.94
CA TRP A 36 11.26 -3.50 8.57
C TRP A 36 12.49 -3.81 7.72
N PHE A 37 12.30 -4.66 6.72
CA PHE A 37 13.31 -4.97 5.72
C PHE A 37 13.03 -4.11 4.48
N LEU A 38 13.80 -3.03 4.32
CA LEU A 38 13.53 -1.97 3.37
C LEU A 38 14.65 -1.82 2.34
N ASN A 39 14.44 -0.89 1.40
CA ASN A 39 15.43 -0.48 0.42
C ASN A 39 16.69 0.09 1.09
N LYS A 40 17.88 -0.16 0.52
CA LYS A 40 19.15 0.44 1.01
C LYS A 40 19.16 1.96 0.94
N ASN A 41 18.45 2.52 -0.05
CA ASN A 41 18.31 3.97 -0.21
C ASN A 41 17.10 4.53 0.57
N PHE A 42 16.65 3.83 1.60
CA PHE A 42 15.62 4.35 2.48
C PHE A 42 16.20 5.48 3.33
N HIS A 43 15.60 6.65 3.22
CA HIS A 43 15.91 7.83 4.03
C HIS A 43 14.76 8.07 4.99
N ALA A 44 15.11 8.22 6.25
CA ALA A 44 14.13 8.47 7.34
C ALA A 44 13.97 9.97 7.62
N ASP A 45 14.69 10.82 6.89
CA ASP A 45 14.72 12.26 7.13
C ASP A 45 13.31 12.84 7.06
N ASN A 46 12.89 13.49 8.12
CA ASN A 46 11.56 14.08 8.31
C ASN A 46 10.37 13.08 8.22
N LEU A 47 10.62 11.78 8.45
CA LEU A 47 9.58 10.76 8.46
C LEU A 47 9.33 10.27 9.88
N TYR A 48 8.05 10.13 10.24
CA TYR A 48 7.70 9.45 11.48
C TYR A 48 7.96 7.95 11.35
N ILE A 49 8.77 7.42 12.26
CA ILE A 49 8.99 5.99 12.41
C ILE A 49 8.74 5.65 13.89
N PRO A 50 7.85 4.69 14.18
CA PRO A 50 7.65 4.27 15.56
C PRO A 50 8.96 3.78 16.20
N ASN A 51 9.28 4.22 17.42
CA ASN A 51 10.54 3.93 18.11
C ASN A 51 10.77 2.45 18.42
N PHE A 52 9.72 1.64 18.46
CA PHE A 52 9.78 0.19 18.66
C PHE A 52 10.09 -0.60 17.37
N VAL A 53 10.19 0.06 16.22
CA VAL A 53 10.49 -0.58 14.91
C VAL A 53 11.99 -0.63 14.67
N GLN A 54 12.51 -1.82 14.32
CA GLN A 54 13.90 -1.99 13.90
C GLN A 54 14.00 -2.02 12.36
N ILE A 55 14.67 -1.04 11.79
CA ILE A 55 14.85 -0.93 10.33
C ILE A 55 16.14 -1.64 9.90
N LYS A 56 16.02 -2.48 8.86
CA LYS A 56 17.12 -3.14 8.15
C LYS A 56 17.11 -2.71 6.67
N LYS A 57 18.06 -1.87 6.27
CA LYS A 57 18.19 -1.36 4.90
C LYS A 57 18.97 -2.37 4.05
N ILE A 58 18.29 -3.35 3.48
CA ILE A 58 18.91 -4.51 2.85
C ILE A 58 18.73 -4.62 1.33
N PHE A 59 17.63 -4.09 0.79
CA PHE A 59 17.29 -4.24 -0.63
C PHE A 59 17.86 -3.10 -1.47
N ASN A 60 18.49 -3.40 -2.61
CA ASN A 60 19.03 -2.41 -3.53
C ASN A 60 18.27 -2.43 -4.85
N THR A 61 17.38 -1.47 -5.06
CA THR A 61 16.64 -1.30 -6.31
C THR A 61 17.39 -0.33 -7.23
N ARG A 62 18.30 -0.80 -8.06
CA ARG A 62 19.03 0.05 -9.01
C ARG A 62 18.40 0.06 -10.39
N LYS A 63 18.30 1.26 -10.99
CA LYS A 63 17.81 1.48 -12.36
C LYS A 63 18.92 1.75 -13.41
N ASN A 64 20.19 1.96 -13.05
CA ASN A 64 21.22 2.43 -13.96
C ASN A 64 21.99 1.32 -14.71
N LYS A 65 22.06 1.45 -16.04
CA LYS A 65 22.72 0.49 -16.96
C LYS A 65 24.23 0.36 -16.77
N ILE A 66 24.92 1.43 -16.37
CA ILE A 66 26.39 1.48 -16.19
C ILE A 66 26.87 0.56 -15.05
N PHE A 67 26.02 0.34 -14.04
CA PHE A 67 26.32 -0.55 -12.91
C PHE A 67 26.10 -2.05 -13.20
N LYS A 68 25.69 -2.46 -14.40
CA LYS A 68 25.43 -3.89 -14.68
C LYS A 68 26.68 -4.74 -14.56
N ILE A 69 27.84 -4.24 -14.98
CA ILE A 69 29.13 -4.97 -14.94
C ILE A 69 29.61 -5.11 -13.51
N PHE A 70 29.70 -3.98 -12.75
CA PHE A 70 30.07 -4.03 -11.33
C PHE A 70 29.07 -4.84 -10.51
N TYR A 71 27.82 -4.82 -10.92
CA TYR A 71 26.76 -5.58 -10.31
C TYR A 71 26.89 -7.09 -10.55
N PHE A 72 27.32 -7.50 -11.75
CA PHE A 72 27.62 -8.89 -12.06
C PHE A 72 28.74 -9.44 -11.19
N PHE A 73 29.85 -8.70 -11.04
CA PHE A 73 30.94 -9.07 -10.15
C PHE A 73 30.49 -9.15 -8.68
N LYS A 74 29.67 -8.21 -8.25
CA LYS A 74 29.10 -8.25 -6.89
C LYS A 74 28.24 -9.50 -6.67
N ILE A 75 27.36 -9.86 -7.61
CA ILE A 75 26.54 -11.10 -7.51
C ILE A 75 27.46 -12.32 -7.48
N LEU A 76 28.51 -12.35 -8.27
CA LEU A 76 29.47 -13.45 -8.31
C LEU A 76 30.16 -13.60 -6.94
N ILE A 77 30.63 -12.51 -6.35
CA ILE A 77 31.24 -12.52 -5.02
C ILE A 77 30.20 -12.97 -3.96
N GLU A 78 28.99 -12.42 -3.97
CA GLU A 78 27.94 -12.81 -3.04
C GLU A 78 27.56 -14.30 -3.19
N ALA A 79 27.48 -14.82 -4.42
CA ALA A 79 27.24 -16.23 -4.69
C ALA A 79 28.38 -17.13 -4.21
N THR A 80 29.66 -16.69 -4.40
CA THR A 80 30.83 -17.41 -3.91
C THR A 80 30.86 -17.46 -2.38
N ILE A 81 30.58 -16.35 -1.71
CA ILE A 81 30.47 -16.32 -0.23
C ILE A 81 29.37 -17.26 0.26
N LEU A 82 28.20 -17.26 -0.39
CA LEU A 82 27.11 -18.19 -0.06
C LEU A 82 27.54 -19.63 -0.30
N LEU A 83 28.19 -19.93 -1.42
CA LEU A 83 28.69 -21.26 -1.74
C LEU A 83 29.63 -21.77 -0.66
N LEU A 84 30.62 -20.97 -0.26
CA LEU A 84 31.56 -21.28 0.82
C LEU A 84 30.83 -21.49 2.17
N HIS A 85 29.86 -20.61 2.48
CA HIS A 85 29.08 -20.70 3.70
C HIS A 85 28.28 -22.00 3.79
N PHE A 86 27.60 -22.40 2.68
CA PHE A 86 26.86 -23.65 2.63
C PHE A 86 27.76 -24.88 2.53
N PHE A 87 28.94 -24.77 1.92
CA PHE A 87 29.97 -25.79 1.92
C PHE A 87 30.47 -26.08 3.34
N LEU A 88 30.86 -25.06 4.07
CA LEU A 88 31.34 -25.18 5.46
C LEU A 88 30.26 -25.74 6.39
N LYS A 89 28.97 -25.55 6.10
CA LYS A 89 27.84 -26.12 6.84
C LYS A 89 27.37 -27.47 6.31
N GLN A 90 28.10 -28.10 5.40
CA GLN A 90 27.72 -29.37 4.75
C GLN A 90 26.34 -29.35 4.06
N LYS A 91 25.90 -28.18 3.60
CA LYS A 91 24.62 -27.97 2.91
C LYS A 91 24.77 -27.60 1.43
N ILE A 92 25.93 -27.86 0.85
CA ILE A 92 26.25 -27.50 -0.55
C ILE A 92 25.23 -28.08 -1.53
N PHE A 93 24.78 -29.29 -1.32
CA PHE A 93 23.80 -29.96 -2.18
C PHE A 93 22.46 -29.17 -2.22
N LEU A 94 22.01 -28.68 -1.09
CA LEU A 94 20.80 -27.87 -1.03
C LEU A 94 20.97 -26.55 -1.79
N PHE A 95 22.15 -25.95 -1.72
CA PHE A 95 22.46 -24.72 -2.46
C PHE A 95 22.48 -24.96 -3.97
N LEU A 96 23.14 -26.00 -4.43
CA LEU A 96 23.17 -26.38 -5.85
C LEU A 96 21.78 -26.73 -6.36
N LYS A 97 21.00 -27.48 -5.59
CA LYS A 97 19.59 -27.77 -5.89
C LYS A 97 18.75 -26.50 -6.02
N ALA A 98 18.93 -25.55 -5.10
CA ALA A 98 18.19 -24.28 -5.11
C ALA A 98 18.52 -23.43 -6.36
N ILE A 99 19.81 -23.35 -6.73
CA ILE A 99 20.26 -22.69 -7.96
C ILE A 99 19.67 -23.37 -9.19
N TYR A 100 19.73 -24.70 -9.27
CA TYR A 100 19.17 -25.45 -10.39
C TYR A 100 17.66 -25.21 -10.55
N LEU A 101 16.89 -25.34 -9.49
CA LEU A 101 15.44 -25.11 -9.50
C LEU A 101 15.05 -23.64 -9.77
N ASN A 102 15.92 -22.71 -9.45
CA ASN A 102 15.73 -21.28 -9.74
C ASN A 102 16.40 -20.84 -11.06
N LYS A 103 16.47 -21.72 -12.06
CA LYS A 103 17.01 -21.44 -13.39
C LYS A 103 18.47 -20.94 -13.37
N LEU A 104 19.28 -21.57 -12.55
CA LEU A 104 20.70 -21.25 -12.35
C LEU A 104 20.98 -19.82 -11.87
N THR A 105 20.01 -19.21 -11.18
CA THR A 105 20.17 -17.87 -10.60
C THR A 105 19.99 -17.88 -9.10
N VAL A 106 20.71 -16.99 -8.40
CA VAL A 106 20.44 -16.64 -7.00
C VAL A 106 19.53 -15.42 -7.00
N PRO A 107 18.41 -15.41 -6.25
CA PRO A 107 17.53 -14.25 -6.19
C PRO A 107 18.29 -13.00 -5.75
N TYR A 108 18.03 -11.89 -6.45
CA TYR A 108 18.76 -10.63 -6.31
C TYR A 108 18.91 -10.13 -4.87
N TYR A 109 17.91 -10.41 -4.03
CA TYR A 109 17.88 -9.94 -2.65
C TYR A 109 18.31 -10.99 -1.63
N PHE A 110 18.62 -12.23 -2.09
CA PHE A 110 18.76 -13.36 -1.17
C PHE A 110 19.93 -13.19 -0.22
N PHE A 111 21.09 -12.76 -0.72
CA PHE A 111 22.30 -12.58 0.11
C PHE A 111 22.03 -11.66 1.30
N SER A 112 21.58 -10.44 1.02
CA SER A 112 21.32 -9.44 2.07
C SER A 112 20.19 -9.86 3.02
N PHE A 113 19.15 -10.48 2.48
CA PHE A 113 18.07 -11.05 3.29
C PHE A 113 18.57 -12.14 4.23
N TYR A 114 19.32 -13.11 3.70
CA TYR A 114 19.77 -14.27 4.46
C TYR A 114 20.58 -13.87 5.69
N PHE A 115 21.58 -13.00 5.52
CA PHE A 115 22.45 -12.61 6.62
C PHE A 115 21.73 -11.74 7.67
N GLU A 116 20.86 -10.82 7.26
CA GLU A 116 20.10 -10.04 8.23
C GLU A 116 19.01 -10.87 8.91
N TYR A 117 18.37 -11.78 8.19
CA TYR A 117 17.40 -12.71 8.74
C TYR A 117 18.00 -13.62 9.79
N LYS A 118 19.24 -14.12 9.58
CA LYS A 118 19.97 -14.96 10.52
C LYS A 118 20.37 -14.26 11.83
N LYS A 119 20.44 -12.94 11.83
CA LYS A 119 20.69 -12.16 13.06
C LYS A 119 19.45 -12.05 13.95
N ILE A 120 18.29 -12.35 13.42
CA ILE A 120 17.03 -12.34 14.16
C ILE A 120 16.77 -13.78 14.58
N ASP A 121 16.64 -14.00 15.88
CA ASP A 121 16.23 -15.29 16.42
C ASP A 121 14.75 -15.51 16.14
N ILE A 122 14.44 -16.26 15.07
CA ILE A 122 13.11 -16.46 14.52
C ILE A 122 12.52 -17.76 15.04
N GLU A 123 11.30 -17.67 15.56
CA GLU A 123 10.50 -18.78 16.05
C GLU A 123 9.38 -19.15 15.06
N ASN A 124 8.74 -20.32 15.28
CA ASN A 124 7.67 -20.80 14.39
C ASN A 124 6.40 -19.93 14.42
N ASN A 125 6.13 -19.29 15.56
CA ASN A 125 4.98 -18.42 15.79
C ASN A 125 5.23 -16.97 15.33
N ASP A 126 6.45 -16.63 14.90
CA ASP A 126 6.72 -15.35 14.27
C ASP A 126 6.08 -15.25 12.88
N SER A 127 6.10 -14.08 12.27
CA SER A 127 5.49 -13.85 10.96
C SER A 127 6.36 -13.02 10.04
N ILE A 128 6.38 -13.39 8.76
CA ILE A 128 6.88 -12.56 7.65
C ILE A 128 5.68 -12.02 6.88
N ILE A 129 5.62 -10.71 6.67
CA ILE A 129 4.59 -10.06 5.87
C ILE A 129 5.23 -9.46 4.62
N LEU A 130 4.88 -9.98 3.46
CA LEU A 130 5.19 -9.40 2.16
C LEU A 130 4.10 -8.36 1.86
N TYR A 131 4.32 -7.12 2.29
CA TYR A 131 3.25 -6.11 2.39
C TYR A 131 2.73 -5.63 1.04
N SER A 132 3.62 -5.52 0.03
CA SER A 132 3.29 -5.27 -1.38
C SER A 132 3.88 -6.39 -2.23
N CYS A 133 3.37 -7.61 -2.06
CA CYS A 133 3.96 -8.83 -2.62
C CYS A 133 4.01 -8.81 -4.15
N ARG A 134 5.19 -9.09 -4.68
CA ARG A 134 5.49 -9.23 -6.10
C ARG A 134 6.27 -10.52 -6.35
N THR A 135 6.50 -10.82 -7.61
CA THR A 135 7.23 -12.03 -8.04
C THR A 135 8.62 -12.17 -7.39
N LYS A 136 9.33 -11.06 -7.16
CA LYS A 136 10.70 -11.09 -6.59
C LYS A 136 10.73 -11.50 -5.13
N GLU A 137 9.76 -11.06 -4.35
CA GLU A 137 9.62 -11.44 -2.95
C GLU A 137 9.26 -12.92 -2.83
N LEU A 138 8.40 -13.44 -3.71
CA LEU A 138 8.07 -14.87 -3.78
C LEU A 138 9.28 -15.70 -4.20
N GLU A 139 10.06 -15.24 -5.18
CA GLU A 139 11.30 -15.89 -5.60
C GLU A 139 12.28 -16.01 -4.43
N LEU A 140 12.42 -14.94 -3.63
CA LEU A 140 13.25 -14.91 -2.43
C LEU A 140 12.81 -15.97 -1.41
N ILE A 141 11.52 -16.01 -1.09
CA ILE A 141 10.94 -16.97 -0.14
C ILE A 141 11.09 -18.40 -0.63
N TYR A 142 10.80 -18.66 -1.91
CA TYR A 142 10.95 -19.99 -2.51
C TYR A 142 12.39 -20.48 -2.43
N PHE A 143 13.36 -19.64 -2.80
CA PHE A 143 14.78 -19.98 -2.73
C PHE A 143 15.23 -20.29 -1.29
N ALA A 144 14.77 -19.50 -0.32
CA ALA A 144 15.04 -19.75 1.09
C ALA A 144 14.49 -21.12 1.57
N LEU A 145 13.27 -21.47 1.14
CA LEU A 145 12.66 -22.77 1.47
C LEU A 145 13.44 -23.95 0.89
N ILE A 146 13.88 -23.88 -0.37
CA ILE A 146 14.69 -24.95 -0.98
C ILE A 146 16.02 -25.13 -0.25
N LEU A 147 16.62 -24.05 0.23
CA LEU A 147 17.85 -24.09 1.04
C LEU A 147 17.63 -24.66 2.45
N GLY A 148 16.40 -25.05 2.77
CA GLY A 148 16.08 -25.56 4.11
C GLY A 148 16.15 -24.49 5.19
N ILE A 149 16.01 -23.22 4.83
CA ILE A 149 15.91 -22.12 5.81
C ILE A 149 14.56 -22.23 6.49
N LYS A 150 14.57 -22.30 7.82
CA LYS A 150 13.35 -22.31 8.62
C LYS A 150 12.73 -20.91 8.55
N LEU A 151 11.59 -20.81 7.87
CA LEU A 151 10.80 -19.59 7.78
C LEU A 151 9.56 -19.73 8.71
N PRO A 152 9.14 -18.65 9.37
CA PRO A 152 7.94 -18.62 10.20
C PRO A 152 6.67 -18.60 9.31
N ASN A 153 5.55 -18.14 9.84
CA ASN A 153 4.34 -17.94 9.04
C ASN A 153 4.58 -16.86 7.98
N ILE A 154 4.06 -17.07 6.77
CA ILE A 154 4.27 -16.14 5.64
C ILE A 154 2.93 -15.61 5.18
N HIS A 155 2.78 -14.30 5.21
CA HIS A 155 1.60 -13.56 4.80
C HIS A 155 1.93 -12.71 3.56
N CYS A 156 1.28 -13.04 2.45
CA CYS A 156 1.50 -12.44 1.15
C CYS A 156 0.31 -11.55 0.78
N ARG A 157 0.46 -10.22 0.82
CA ARG A 157 -0.59 -9.27 0.43
C ARG A 157 -0.36 -8.81 -1.00
N VAL A 158 -1.30 -9.11 -1.89
CA VAL A 158 -1.27 -8.77 -3.31
C VAL A 158 -2.15 -7.54 -3.56
N LEU A 159 -1.53 -6.40 -3.80
CA LEU A 159 -2.22 -5.11 -4.03
C LEU A 159 -2.61 -4.91 -5.50
N TYR A 160 -1.80 -5.42 -6.41
CA TYR A 160 -1.98 -5.28 -7.85
C TYR A 160 -1.72 -6.62 -8.53
N PRO A 161 -2.47 -6.96 -9.59
CA PRO A 161 -2.14 -8.14 -10.37
C PRO A 161 -0.72 -8.01 -10.93
N PRO A 162 0.07 -9.08 -10.91
CA PRO A 162 1.37 -9.06 -11.59
C PRO A 162 1.16 -8.73 -13.07
N LYS A 163 2.05 -7.93 -13.65
CA LYS A 163 2.03 -7.63 -15.09
C LYS A 163 2.20 -8.93 -15.89
N ASP A 164 1.53 -9.06 -17.04
CA ASP A 164 1.41 -10.27 -17.87
C ASP A 164 2.71 -11.06 -18.05
N LYS A 165 3.81 -10.37 -18.34
CA LYS A 165 5.13 -11.00 -18.50
C LYS A 165 5.67 -11.70 -17.24
N LYS A 166 5.17 -11.33 -16.05
CA LYS A 166 5.59 -11.88 -14.74
C LYS A 166 4.54 -12.78 -14.10
N LEU A 167 3.34 -12.83 -14.67
CA LEU A 167 2.20 -13.56 -14.12
C LEU A 167 2.50 -15.05 -14.01
N LYS A 168 3.11 -15.64 -15.05
CA LYS A 168 3.51 -17.07 -15.05
C LYS A 168 4.47 -17.41 -13.91
N ASN A 169 5.48 -16.57 -13.68
CA ASN A 169 6.45 -16.76 -12.60
C ASN A 169 5.83 -16.54 -11.22
N PHE A 170 4.91 -15.57 -11.08
CA PHE A 170 4.18 -15.34 -9.84
C PHE A 170 3.41 -16.59 -9.41
N TYR A 171 2.61 -17.16 -10.32
CA TYR A 171 1.87 -18.39 -10.03
C TYR A 171 2.77 -19.59 -9.80
N PHE A 172 3.87 -19.70 -10.51
CA PHE A 172 4.86 -20.77 -10.30
C PHE A 172 5.39 -20.73 -8.86
N TYR A 173 5.91 -19.58 -8.41
CA TYR A 173 6.44 -19.45 -7.05
C TYR A 173 5.36 -19.65 -5.98
N CYS A 174 4.17 -19.12 -6.16
CA CYS A 174 3.07 -19.36 -5.22
C CYS A 174 2.78 -20.86 -5.08
N LYS A 175 2.63 -21.58 -6.19
CA LYS A 175 2.38 -23.05 -6.18
C LYS A 175 3.48 -23.82 -5.46
N GLU A 176 4.73 -23.51 -5.78
CA GLU A 176 5.87 -24.19 -5.17
C GLU A 176 6.01 -23.87 -3.67
N ILE A 177 5.70 -22.62 -3.26
CA ILE A 177 5.70 -22.27 -1.84
C ILE A 177 4.56 -23.00 -1.10
N ILE A 178 3.35 -23.02 -1.65
CA ILE A 178 2.19 -23.72 -1.07
C ILE A 178 2.51 -25.21 -0.84
N LYS A 179 3.16 -25.88 -1.79
CA LYS A 179 3.57 -27.28 -1.65
C LYS A 179 4.56 -27.52 -0.49
N ASN A 180 5.45 -26.57 -0.27
CA ASN A 180 6.57 -26.71 0.66
C ASN A 180 6.34 -26.07 2.03
N LYS A 181 5.29 -25.24 2.17
CA LYS A 181 5.02 -24.44 3.38
C LYS A 181 3.53 -24.37 3.68
N LYS A 182 3.06 -25.12 4.66
CA LYS A 182 1.64 -25.12 5.09
C LYS A 182 1.14 -23.74 5.55
N ASN A 183 2.00 -22.99 6.25
CA ASN A 183 1.67 -21.68 6.80
C ASN A 183 2.09 -20.57 5.82
N PHE A 184 1.60 -20.62 4.59
CA PHE A 184 1.68 -19.60 3.56
C PHE A 184 0.27 -19.14 3.23
N PHE A 185 0.01 -17.85 3.43
CA PHE A 185 -1.32 -17.26 3.31
C PHE A 185 -1.29 -16.10 2.31
N ILE A 186 -2.29 -16.04 1.45
CA ILE A 186 -2.42 -15.01 0.42
C ILE A 186 -3.62 -14.12 0.73
N TYR A 187 -3.48 -12.82 0.54
CA TYR A 187 -4.52 -11.82 0.77
C TYR A 187 -4.57 -10.83 -0.37
N SER A 188 -5.76 -10.25 -0.60
CA SER A 188 -5.95 -9.11 -1.50
C SER A 188 -6.99 -8.14 -0.93
N GLU A 189 -6.89 -6.87 -1.30
CA GLU A 189 -7.94 -5.87 -1.03
C GLU A 189 -9.07 -5.91 -2.06
N VAL A 190 -8.81 -6.52 -3.21
CA VAL A 190 -9.69 -6.47 -4.38
C VAL A 190 -10.21 -7.86 -4.70
N SER A 191 -11.55 -8.03 -4.72
CA SER A 191 -12.16 -9.33 -5.01
C SER A 191 -11.76 -9.89 -6.37
N ASN A 192 -11.69 -9.05 -7.41
CA ASN A 192 -11.28 -9.52 -8.75
C ASN A 192 -9.86 -10.12 -8.74
N ILE A 193 -8.93 -9.57 -7.92
CA ILE A 193 -7.59 -10.14 -7.74
C ILE A 193 -7.69 -11.46 -6.95
N LYS A 194 -8.48 -11.50 -5.88
CA LYS A 194 -8.76 -12.71 -5.12
C LYS A 194 -9.23 -13.82 -6.04
N ASP A 195 -10.33 -13.59 -6.78
CA ASP A 195 -10.96 -14.58 -7.66
C ASP A 195 -9.99 -15.07 -8.75
N MET A 196 -9.18 -14.17 -9.32
CA MET A 196 -8.15 -14.50 -10.29
C MET A 196 -7.08 -15.44 -9.70
N ILE A 197 -6.64 -15.18 -8.47
CA ILE A 197 -5.62 -15.98 -7.80
C ILE A 197 -6.20 -17.35 -7.38
N GLU A 198 -7.37 -17.36 -6.76
CA GLU A 198 -8.05 -18.59 -6.33
C GLU A 198 -8.30 -19.55 -7.49
N LYS A 199 -8.84 -19.05 -8.59
CA LYS A 199 -9.09 -19.84 -9.81
C LYS A 199 -7.81 -20.47 -10.36
N LYS A 200 -6.65 -19.78 -10.26
CA LYS A 200 -5.39 -20.25 -10.84
C LYS A 200 -4.58 -21.14 -9.91
N LEU A 201 -4.66 -20.91 -8.60
CA LEU A 201 -3.86 -21.63 -7.60
C LEU A 201 -4.65 -22.75 -6.92
N LEU A 202 -5.98 -22.75 -7.00
CA LEU A 202 -6.88 -23.62 -6.20
C LEU A 202 -6.55 -23.50 -4.70
N HIS A 203 -6.27 -22.27 -4.25
CA HIS A 203 -5.86 -21.93 -2.90
C HIS A 203 -6.67 -20.74 -2.38
N ASN A 204 -7.12 -20.82 -1.15
CA ASN A 204 -7.96 -19.79 -0.55
C ASN A 204 -7.20 -18.46 -0.36
N VAL A 205 -7.80 -17.35 -0.78
CA VAL A 205 -7.26 -16.01 -0.67
C VAL A 205 -8.15 -15.17 0.25
N GLY A 206 -7.57 -14.64 1.33
CA GLY A 206 -8.29 -13.75 2.24
C GLY A 206 -8.54 -12.37 1.62
N ILE A 207 -9.65 -11.74 1.97
CA ILE A 207 -9.85 -10.31 1.71
C ILE A 207 -9.34 -9.54 2.92
N THR A 208 -8.40 -8.60 2.72
CA THR A 208 -7.89 -7.70 3.76
C THR A 208 -7.99 -6.26 3.31
N THR A 209 -8.52 -5.40 4.16
CA THR A 209 -8.61 -3.95 3.89
C THR A 209 -7.40 -3.17 4.37
N GLY A 210 -6.48 -3.83 5.08
CA GLY A 210 -5.40 -3.17 5.80
C GLY A 210 -5.88 -2.55 7.11
N VAL A 211 -4.95 -1.92 7.80
CA VAL A 211 -5.21 -1.22 9.07
C VAL A 211 -5.00 0.26 8.85
N TYR A 212 -5.95 1.08 9.29
CA TYR A 212 -5.85 2.54 9.24
C TYR A 212 -6.15 3.13 10.60
N SER A 213 -5.48 4.21 10.96
CA SER A 213 -5.70 4.91 12.22
C SER A 213 -7.04 5.64 12.19
N PHE A 214 -7.76 5.50 13.28
CA PHE A 214 -9.01 6.22 13.53
C PHE A 214 -8.71 7.52 14.24
N ASN A 215 -9.21 8.64 13.73
CA ASN A 215 -9.06 9.95 14.35
C ASN A 215 -10.45 10.54 14.58
N VAL A 216 -10.58 11.25 15.69
CA VAL A 216 -11.76 12.09 15.90
C VAL A 216 -11.62 13.33 15.03
N LYS A 217 -12.67 13.65 14.30
CA LYS A 217 -12.71 14.84 13.46
C LYS A 217 -12.63 16.10 14.30
N ASN A 218 -11.85 17.08 13.85
CA ASN A 218 -11.82 18.40 14.49
C ASN A 218 -13.17 19.11 14.29
N LYS A 219 -13.49 20.03 15.22
CA LYS A 219 -14.67 20.88 15.09
C LYS A 219 -14.62 21.61 13.75
N ARG A 220 -15.74 21.58 12.99
CA ARG A 220 -15.85 22.20 11.69
C ARG A 220 -15.71 23.72 11.77
N ASN A 221 -15.06 24.32 10.80
CA ASN A 221 -15.05 25.75 10.53
C ASN A 221 -16.36 26.21 9.87
N SER A 222 -16.52 27.51 9.64
CA SER A 222 -17.72 28.10 9.03
C SER A 222 -17.98 27.63 7.59
N SER A 223 -16.94 27.26 6.83
CA SER A 223 -17.01 26.74 5.45
C SER A 223 -16.55 25.30 5.36
N PHE A 224 -17.10 24.55 4.39
CA PHE A 224 -16.76 23.15 4.14
C PHE A 224 -15.43 23.04 3.42
N VAL A 225 -14.62 22.04 3.79
CA VAL A 225 -13.35 21.74 3.14
C VAL A 225 -13.50 20.53 2.23
N ILE A 226 -13.32 20.73 0.95
CA ILE A 226 -13.27 19.65 -0.06
C ILE A 226 -11.82 19.24 -0.29
N GLY A 227 -11.52 17.95 -0.17
CA GLY A 227 -10.15 17.41 -0.31
C GLY A 227 -9.94 16.62 -1.59
N PHE A 228 -8.81 16.86 -2.27
CA PHE A 228 -8.29 16.01 -3.35
C PHE A 228 -6.89 15.54 -2.95
N LEU A 229 -6.81 14.36 -2.37
CA LEU A 229 -5.55 13.80 -1.85
C LEU A 229 -5.10 12.58 -2.66
N GLY A 230 -3.80 12.42 -2.78
CA GLY A 230 -3.15 11.30 -3.44
C GLY A 230 -2.30 11.68 -4.65
N ASP A 231 -1.90 10.69 -5.45
CA ASP A 231 -1.06 10.91 -6.62
C ASP A 231 -1.77 11.68 -7.74
N SER A 232 -1.06 12.63 -8.37
CA SER A 232 -1.53 13.46 -9.49
C SER A 232 -1.57 12.67 -10.81
N ARG A 233 -2.26 11.52 -10.85
CA ARG A 233 -2.33 10.61 -12.01
C ARG A 233 -3.70 10.66 -12.68
N VAL A 234 -3.72 10.33 -13.99
CA VAL A 234 -4.96 10.28 -14.79
C VAL A 234 -5.95 9.23 -14.27
N ASP A 235 -5.47 8.04 -13.87
CA ASP A 235 -6.31 6.97 -13.30
C ASP A 235 -6.99 7.38 -11.98
N LYS A 236 -6.41 8.36 -11.28
CA LYS A 236 -6.98 8.98 -10.09
C LYS A 236 -7.87 10.20 -10.41
N GLY A 237 -8.14 10.47 -11.67
CA GLY A 237 -9.00 11.57 -12.12
C GLY A 237 -8.39 12.96 -11.94
N PHE A 238 -7.08 13.06 -11.74
CA PHE A 238 -6.41 14.35 -11.52
C PHE A 238 -6.65 15.36 -12.64
N ASN A 239 -6.76 14.89 -13.87
CA ASN A 239 -7.06 15.72 -15.05
C ASN A 239 -8.46 16.35 -15.04
N LYS A 240 -9.36 15.91 -14.17
CA LYS A 240 -10.73 16.44 -14.03
C LYS A 240 -10.83 17.54 -12.97
N ILE A 241 -9.83 17.65 -12.06
CA ILE A 241 -9.85 18.62 -10.96
C ILE A 241 -9.91 20.08 -11.44
N PRO A 242 -9.18 20.52 -12.50
CA PRO A 242 -9.30 21.89 -12.98
C PRO A 242 -10.73 22.30 -13.33
N THR A 243 -11.45 21.48 -14.10
CA THR A 243 -12.85 21.72 -14.47
C THR A 243 -13.77 21.76 -13.24
N PHE A 244 -13.56 20.85 -12.30
CA PHE A 244 -14.29 20.86 -11.03
C PHE A 244 -14.11 22.20 -10.29
N LEU A 245 -12.86 22.68 -10.17
CA LEU A 245 -12.55 23.95 -9.49
C LEU A 245 -13.15 25.15 -10.21
N GLU A 246 -13.07 25.21 -11.54
CA GLU A 246 -13.62 26.31 -12.34
C GLU A 246 -15.12 26.48 -12.09
N ASN A 247 -15.84 25.37 -11.93
CA ASN A 247 -17.30 25.41 -11.78
C ASN A 247 -17.77 25.67 -10.34
N ILE A 248 -16.96 25.34 -9.31
CA ILE A 248 -17.43 25.44 -7.92
C ILE A 248 -16.62 26.41 -7.05
N SER A 249 -15.39 26.77 -7.43
CA SER A 249 -14.50 27.52 -6.53
C SER A 249 -14.98 28.95 -6.20
N ASN A 250 -15.96 29.48 -6.94
CA ASN A 250 -16.63 30.75 -6.63
C ASN A 250 -17.67 30.65 -5.51
N ASN A 251 -18.11 29.44 -5.16
CA ASN A 251 -19.03 29.25 -4.06
C ASN A 251 -18.31 29.46 -2.71
N LYS A 252 -18.71 30.49 -1.97
CA LYS A 252 -18.08 30.91 -0.70
C LYS A 252 -18.21 29.88 0.43
N ASN A 253 -19.09 28.91 0.28
CA ASN A 253 -19.29 27.85 1.27
C ASN A 253 -18.19 26.80 1.26
N PHE A 254 -17.29 26.79 0.26
CA PHE A 254 -16.27 25.79 0.09
C PHE A 254 -14.86 26.35 0.11
N ASN A 255 -13.98 25.64 0.83
CA ASN A 255 -12.53 25.72 0.74
C ASN A 255 -12.01 24.42 0.13
N PHE A 256 -10.82 24.44 -0.45
CA PHE A 256 -10.27 23.28 -1.16
C PHE A 256 -8.85 22.99 -0.68
N ILE A 257 -8.54 21.71 -0.54
CA ILE A 257 -7.19 21.22 -0.28
C ILE A 257 -6.82 20.24 -1.39
N ILE A 258 -5.74 20.54 -2.11
CA ILE A 258 -5.29 19.75 -3.25
C ILE A 258 -3.85 19.30 -3.03
N GLN A 259 -3.62 18.00 -3.02
CA GLN A 259 -2.27 17.46 -2.99
C GLN A 259 -1.72 17.34 -4.41
N LEU A 260 -0.54 17.90 -4.65
CA LEU A 260 0.21 17.74 -5.89
C LEU A 260 1.39 16.80 -5.65
N SER A 261 1.49 15.73 -6.42
CA SER A 261 2.65 14.83 -6.33
C SER A 261 3.95 15.58 -6.62
N LYS A 262 5.04 15.23 -5.91
CA LYS A 262 6.38 15.75 -6.23
C LYS A 262 6.80 15.37 -7.65
N LYS A 263 6.46 14.14 -8.08
CA LYS A 263 6.66 13.66 -9.43
C LYS A 263 5.62 14.30 -10.35
N VAL A 264 6.08 15.01 -11.38
CA VAL A 264 5.23 15.49 -12.46
C VAL A 264 5.03 14.34 -13.46
N PHE A 265 3.77 14.04 -13.78
CA PHE A 265 3.41 13.07 -14.80
C PHE A 265 3.09 13.83 -16.08
N PRO A 266 3.74 13.51 -17.23
CA PRO A 266 3.56 14.28 -18.48
C PRO A 266 2.10 14.44 -18.90
N GLU A 267 1.30 13.37 -18.71
CA GLU A 267 -0.13 13.35 -19.04
C GLU A 267 -1.02 14.22 -18.15
N THR A 268 -0.51 14.71 -17.02
CA THR A 268 -1.25 15.57 -16.08
C THR A 268 -0.59 16.92 -15.82
N GLU A 269 0.51 17.22 -16.49
CA GLU A 269 1.25 18.47 -16.32
C GLU A 269 0.40 19.70 -16.64
N TYR A 270 -0.36 19.67 -17.73
CA TYR A 270 -1.30 20.73 -18.06
C TYR A 270 -2.31 20.99 -16.93
N SER A 271 -2.91 19.92 -16.40
CA SER A 271 -3.88 20.02 -15.30
C SER A 271 -3.25 20.57 -14.03
N ARG A 272 -2.02 20.15 -13.72
CA ARG A 272 -1.25 20.68 -12.59
C ARG A 272 -1.05 22.18 -12.70
N ASN A 273 -0.57 22.65 -13.85
CA ASN A 273 -0.31 24.07 -14.11
C ASN A 273 -1.61 24.89 -14.03
N LYS A 274 -2.72 24.36 -14.53
CA LYS A 274 -4.03 24.99 -14.47
C LYS A 274 -4.53 25.09 -13.02
N ILE A 275 -4.40 24.05 -12.19
CA ILE A 275 -4.73 24.08 -10.75
C ILE A 275 -3.91 25.16 -10.03
N VAL A 276 -2.60 25.21 -10.27
CA VAL A 276 -1.72 26.22 -9.65
C VAL A 276 -2.15 27.64 -10.06
N LYS A 277 -2.52 27.84 -11.34
CA LYS A 277 -3.02 29.15 -11.83
C LYS A 277 -4.31 29.56 -11.12
N ILE A 278 -5.29 28.66 -11.00
CA ILE A 278 -6.56 28.91 -10.29
C ILE A 278 -6.30 29.23 -8.81
N ALA A 279 -5.41 28.48 -8.15
CA ALA A 279 -5.09 28.70 -6.74
C ALA A 279 -4.40 30.05 -6.47
N LYS A 280 -3.61 30.58 -7.41
CA LYS A 280 -2.98 31.91 -7.28
C LYS A 280 -4.02 33.04 -7.22
N THR A 281 -5.18 32.89 -7.81
CA THR A 281 -6.25 33.88 -7.85
C THR A 281 -7.37 33.60 -6.85
N ASN A 282 -7.33 32.46 -6.13
CA ASN A 282 -8.38 32.09 -5.19
C ASN A 282 -7.77 31.59 -3.87
N SER A 283 -7.78 32.45 -2.85
CA SER A 283 -7.21 32.15 -1.51
C SER A 283 -7.88 30.99 -0.76
N ARG A 284 -9.04 30.51 -1.24
CA ARG A 284 -9.73 29.32 -0.67
C ARG A 284 -9.17 28.00 -1.15
N ILE A 285 -8.20 28.00 -2.06
CA ILE A 285 -7.55 26.79 -2.58
C ILE A 285 -6.15 26.69 -1.97
N LEU A 286 -5.99 25.70 -1.07
CA LEU A 286 -4.70 25.38 -0.48
C LEU A 286 -4.04 24.24 -1.26
N ILE A 287 -2.87 24.50 -1.82
CA ILE A 287 -2.05 23.48 -2.46
C ILE A 287 -1.06 22.91 -1.44
N LYS A 288 -0.99 21.59 -1.36
CA LYS A 288 0.04 20.84 -0.63
C LYS A 288 0.91 20.09 -1.62
N GLU A 289 2.17 20.48 -1.74
CA GLU A 289 3.11 19.87 -2.68
C GLU A 289 3.88 18.72 -2.05
N GLY A 290 4.07 17.68 -2.84
CA GLY A 290 4.93 16.55 -2.50
C GLY A 290 4.26 15.49 -1.63
N TYR A 291 5.12 14.68 -1.02
CA TYR A 291 4.71 13.69 -0.05
C TYR A 291 4.50 14.38 1.31
N LEU A 292 3.37 14.08 1.91
CA LEU A 292 3.07 14.50 3.27
C LEU A 292 3.52 13.40 4.21
N ASP A 293 4.15 13.75 5.32
CA ASP A 293 4.46 12.77 6.33
C ASP A 293 3.18 12.21 7.00
N PHE A 294 3.35 11.14 7.75
CA PHE A 294 2.25 10.43 8.39
C PHE A 294 1.36 11.34 9.26
N TYR A 295 1.94 12.26 10.04
CA TYR A 295 1.18 13.17 10.90
C TYR A 295 0.55 14.31 10.14
N GLU A 296 1.26 14.91 9.18
CA GLU A 296 0.75 15.96 8.31
C GLU A 296 -0.46 15.46 7.53
N PHE A 297 -0.35 14.26 6.95
CA PHE A 297 -1.45 13.66 6.21
C PHE A 297 -2.68 13.41 7.11
N ARG A 298 -2.48 12.92 8.33
CA ARG A 298 -3.56 12.72 9.31
C ARG A 298 -4.22 14.02 9.73
N LYS A 299 -3.43 15.06 10.04
CA LYS A 299 -3.96 16.40 10.36
C LYS A 299 -4.80 16.93 9.20
N LEU A 300 -4.33 16.73 7.97
CA LEU A 300 -5.05 17.17 6.77
C LEU A 300 -6.39 16.44 6.62
N LEU A 301 -6.42 15.13 6.80
CA LEU A 301 -7.66 14.35 6.78
C LEU A 301 -8.69 14.84 7.81
N GLN A 302 -8.24 15.25 9.01
CA GLN A 302 -9.12 15.77 10.05
C GLN A 302 -9.78 17.12 9.68
N THR A 303 -9.20 17.87 8.74
CA THR A 303 -9.77 19.15 8.27
C THR A 303 -10.73 18.99 7.11
N ILE A 304 -10.72 17.86 6.40
CA ILE A 304 -11.55 17.62 5.22
C ILE A 304 -12.96 17.23 5.63
N ASP A 305 -13.96 17.90 5.06
CA ASP A 305 -15.38 17.62 5.29
C ASP A 305 -15.97 16.70 4.22
N ILE A 306 -15.53 16.81 2.97
CA ILE A 306 -16.05 16.05 1.83
C ILE A 306 -14.87 15.59 0.96
N MET A 307 -14.87 14.31 0.58
CA MET A 307 -13.84 13.73 -0.29
C MET A 307 -14.43 13.23 -1.62
N PRO A 308 -14.35 14.04 -2.71
CA PRO A 308 -14.67 13.53 -4.04
C PRO A 308 -13.56 12.60 -4.54
N ILE A 309 -13.90 11.34 -4.80
CA ILE A 309 -13.01 10.32 -5.36
C ILE A 309 -13.30 10.23 -6.87
N ILE A 310 -12.68 11.11 -7.66
CA ILE A 310 -12.97 11.29 -9.10
C ILE A 310 -12.21 10.26 -9.96
N TYR A 311 -12.09 9.01 -9.52
CA TYR A 311 -11.31 7.99 -10.20
C TYR A 311 -11.93 7.54 -11.53
N ASN A 312 -11.11 7.04 -12.44
CA ASN A 312 -11.58 6.39 -13.66
C ASN A 312 -12.00 4.94 -13.34
N PRO A 313 -13.30 4.59 -13.45
CA PRO A 313 -13.81 3.29 -12.98
C PRO A 313 -13.12 2.09 -13.63
N GLY A 314 -12.86 2.12 -14.93
CA GLY A 314 -12.26 1.00 -15.68
C GLY A 314 -10.85 0.62 -15.19
N GLN A 315 -10.08 1.60 -14.71
CA GLN A 315 -8.72 1.37 -14.21
C GLN A 315 -8.69 0.92 -12.74
N MET A 316 -9.77 1.14 -12.00
CA MET A 316 -9.88 0.80 -10.57
C MET A 316 -10.40 -0.61 -10.29
N ASN A 317 -10.81 -1.36 -11.31
CA ASN A 317 -11.35 -2.72 -11.12
C ASN A 317 -10.34 -3.70 -10.50
N PHE A 318 -9.03 -3.42 -10.65
CA PHE A 318 -7.94 -4.24 -10.12
C PHE A 318 -7.00 -3.45 -9.21
N ALA A 319 -7.49 -2.40 -8.55
CA ALA A 319 -6.70 -1.58 -7.64
C ALA A 319 -7.48 -1.23 -6.38
N GLY A 320 -6.86 -1.36 -5.23
CA GLY A 320 -7.35 -0.81 -3.97
C GLY A 320 -7.17 0.70 -3.89
N SER A 321 -7.84 1.34 -2.94
CA SER A 321 -7.71 2.77 -2.70
C SER A 321 -7.48 3.07 -1.22
N ASN A 322 -6.25 3.39 -0.85
CA ASN A 322 -5.93 3.79 0.53
C ASN A 322 -6.73 5.03 0.97
N ILE A 323 -6.96 5.98 0.06
CA ILE A 323 -7.76 7.19 0.37
C ILE A 323 -9.17 6.83 0.76
N PHE A 324 -9.79 5.87 0.08
CA PHE A 324 -11.13 5.40 0.38
C PHE A 324 -11.23 4.86 1.82
N PHE A 325 -10.36 3.92 2.21
CA PHE A 325 -10.36 3.37 3.57
C PHE A 325 -9.98 4.40 4.63
N ARG A 326 -9.13 5.36 4.30
CA ARG A 326 -8.79 6.49 5.17
C ARG A 326 -9.97 7.42 5.37
N CYS A 327 -10.81 7.65 4.36
CA CYS A 327 -12.05 8.40 4.53
C CYS A 327 -13.01 7.69 5.48
N ILE A 328 -13.19 6.38 5.33
CA ILE A 328 -14.01 5.59 6.27
C ILE A 328 -13.46 5.72 7.69
N ALA A 329 -12.15 5.49 7.89
CA ALA A 329 -11.52 5.53 9.21
C ALA A 329 -11.56 6.93 9.87
N ASN A 330 -11.67 8.00 9.09
CA ASN A 330 -11.69 9.39 9.56
C ASN A 330 -13.08 10.04 9.46
N GLU A 331 -14.15 9.26 9.30
CA GLU A 331 -15.54 9.74 9.31
C GLU A 331 -15.81 10.81 8.23
N ILE A 332 -15.20 10.69 7.05
CA ILE A 332 -15.32 11.66 5.97
C ILE A 332 -16.37 11.18 4.95
N PRO A 333 -17.49 11.91 4.76
CA PRO A 333 -18.43 11.66 3.67
C PRO A 333 -17.73 11.71 2.31
N MET A 334 -18.10 10.76 1.42
CA MET A 334 -17.44 10.59 0.12
C MET A 334 -18.40 10.78 -1.04
N ILE A 335 -17.82 11.17 -2.19
CA ILE A 335 -18.50 11.04 -3.48
C ILE A 335 -17.65 10.11 -4.34
N ILE A 336 -18.22 9.02 -4.77
CA ILE A 336 -17.52 7.96 -5.51
C ILE A 336 -18.07 7.79 -6.92
N PRO A 337 -17.26 7.30 -7.89
CA PRO A 337 -17.78 6.98 -9.21
C PRO A 337 -18.83 5.86 -9.16
N LYS A 338 -19.88 5.95 -9.96
CA LYS A 338 -21.02 5.02 -9.96
C LYS A 338 -20.66 3.56 -10.22
N ASN A 339 -19.64 3.25 -10.95
CA ASN A 339 -19.31 1.89 -11.39
C ASN A 339 -18.07 1.30 -10.70
N ILE A 340 -17.77 1.67 -9.44
CA ILE A 340 -16.67 1.08 -8.66
C ILE A 340 -17.21 0.07 -7.63
N ASN A 341 -17.65 -1.08 -8.11
CA ASN A 341 -18.25 -2.12 -7.25
C ASN A 341 -17.26 -2.75 -6.26
N ASN A 342 -15.98 -2.83 -6.60
CA ASN A 342 -14.94 -3.39 -5.73
C ASN A 342 -14.69 -2.56 -4.47
N ILE A 343 -15.00 -1.26 -4.49
CA ILE A 343 -14.90 -0.35 -3.33
C ILE A 343 -16.26 -0.27 -2.62
N LYS A 344 -17.34 -0.10 -3.37
CA LYS A 344 -18.71 0.08 -2.86
C LYS A 344 -19.15 -1.04 -1.90
N LYS A 345 -18.71 -2.27 -2.12
CA LYS A 345 -19.02 -3.42 -1.25
C LYS A 345 -18.53 -3.28 0.20
N PHE A 346 -17.64 -2.35 0.49
CA PHE A 346 -17.18 -2.05 1.85
C PHE A 346 -18.02 -0.98 2.54
N LEU A 347 -19.02 -0.41 1.86
CA LEU A 347 -19.91 0.60 2.39
C LEU A 347 -21.27 -0.01 2.69
N THR A 348 -21.76 0.23 3.89
CA THR A 348 -23.03 -0.29 4.39
C THR A 348 -24.04 0.84 4.63
N PHE A 349 -23.55 2.01 5.01
CA PHE A 349 -24.37 3.15 5.34
C PHE A 349 -24.35 4.21 4.24
N ASN A 350 -25.25 5.20 4.32
CA ASN A 350 -25.36 6.28 3.36
C ASN A 350 -24.26 7.37 3.57
N SER A 351 -23.05 6.94 3.85
CA SER A 351 -21.87 7.80 4.06
C SER A 351 -21.28 8.34 2.75
N PHE A 352 -21.88 7.98 1.60
CA PHE A 352 -21.40 8.34 0.27
C PHE A 352 -22.53 8.66 -0.69
N LEU A 353 -22.16 9.34 -1.77
CA LEU A 353 -23.00 9.54 -2.95
C LEU A 353 -22.25 9.06 -4.19
N GLU A 354 -22.99 8.67 -5.23
CA GLU A 354 -22.43 8.24 -6.51
C GLU A 354 -22.50 9.35 -7.55
N SER A 355 -21.50 9.44 -8.42
CA SER A 355 -21.41 10.42 -9.50
C SER A 355 -20.86 9.83 -10.79
N GLU A 356 -21.34 10.39 -11.92
CA GLU A 356 -20.93 10.00 -13.28
C GLU A 356 -20.14 11.11 -13.99
N SER A 357 -20.49 12.37 -13.74
CA SER A 357 -19.92 13.56 -14.39
C SER A 357 -19.32 14.53 -13.37
N ILE A 358 -18.55 15.52 -13.83
CA ILE A 358 -18.02 16.57 -12.97
C ILE A 358 -19.12 17.43 -12.37
N ASP A 359 -20.13 17.79 -13.16
CA ASP A 359 -21.27 18.56 -12.67
C ASP A 359 -22.06 17.80 -11.61
N ASP A 360 -22.17 16.50 -11.78
CA ASP A 360 -22.80 15.62 -10.79
C ASP A 360 -21.97 15.57 -9.49
N TYR A 361 -20.63 15.46 -9.55
CA TYR A 361 -19.78 15.59 -8.37
C TYR A 361 -19.98 16.92 -7.64
N ILE A 362 -20.13 18.02 -8.36
CA ILE A 362 -20.39 19.36 -7.80
C ILE A 362 -21.76 19.38 -7.10
N ASN A 363 -22.81 18.90 -7.77
CA ASN A 363 -24.15 18.82 -7.20
C ASN A 363 -24.19 17.96 -5.93
N GLN A 364 -23.45 16.84 -5.91
CA GLN A 364 -23.33 15.99 -4.74
C GLN A 364 -22.55 16.65 -3.59
N CYS A 365 -21.52 17.47 -3.88
CA CYS A 365 -20.87 18.29 -2.85
C CYS A 365 -21.85 19.26 -2.19
N ILE A 366 -22.66 19.95 -2.99
CA ILE A 366 -23.69 20.87 -2.49
C ILE A 366 -24.74 20.11 -1.69
N LYS A 367 -25.20 18.94 -2.16
CA LYS A 367 -26.16 18.10 -1.46
C LYS A 367 -25.62 17.63 -0.10
N ILE A 368 -24.36 17.18 -0.03
CA ILE A 368 -23.72 16.79 1.24
C ILE A 368 -23.63 18.02 2.15
N SER A 369 -23.19 19.17 1.67
CA SER A 369 -23.06 20.37 2.50
C SER A 369 -24.39 20.84 3.09
N ASN A 370 -25.48 20.76 2.33
CA ASN A 370 -26.82 21.14 2.79
C ASN A 370 -27.40 20.16 3.85
N ASN A 371 -26.91 18.91 3.87
CA ASN A 371 -27.37 17.87 4.80
C ASN A 371 -26.19 17.26 5.56
N TYR A 372 -25.19 18.05 5.91
CA TYR A 372 -23.89 17.56 6.36
C TYR A 372 -23.97 16.67 7.60
N GLU A 373 -24.75 17.04 8.61
CA GLU A 373 -24.89 16.26 9.83
C GLU A 373 -25.45 14.85 9.58
N TYR A 374 -26.36 14.72 8.61
CA TYR A 374 -26.84 13.40 8.19
C TYR A 374 -25.72 12.54 7.63
N TYR A 375 -24.97 13.05 6.63
CA TYR A 375 -23.88 12.29 6.00
C TYR A 375 -22.70 12.04 6.98
N LEU A 376 -22.40 12.96 7.86
CA LEU A 376 -21.40 12.78 8.90
C LEU A 376 -21.81 11.65 9.88
N ASN A 377 -23.07 11.60 10.30
CA ASN A 377 -23.56 10.55 11.18
C ASN A 377 -23.52 9.17 10.49
N GLU A 378 -23.84 9.10 9.21
CA GLU A 378 -23.69 7.88 8.42
C GLU A 378 -22.20 7.48 8.27
N ALA A 379 -21.29 8.43 8.06
CA ALA A 379 -19.85 8.18 8.03
C ALA A 379 -19.30 7.70 9.39
N LYS A 380 -19.82 8.20 10.51
CA LYS A 380 -19.50 7.70 11.86
C LYS A 380 -19.93 6.25 12.06
N LYS A 381 -21.13 5.89 11.59
CA LYS A 381 -21.61 4.49 11.62
C LYS A 381 -20.72 3.58 10.79
N GLU A 382 -20.33 4.02 9.59
CA GLU A 382 -19.42 3.30 8.70
C GLU A 382 -18.05 3.09 9.35
N SER A 383 -17.47 4.13 9.96
CA SER A 383 -16.21 4.07 10.68
C SER A 383 -16.27 3.08 11.85
N ALA A 384 -17.34 3.11 12.64
CA ALA A 384 -17.54 2.20 13.76
C ALA A 384 -17.65 0.72 13.28
N LEU A 385 -18.39 0.47 12.20
CA LEU A 385 -18.49 -0.85 11.59
C LEU A 385 -17.13 -1.33 11.05
N TYR A 386 -16.42 -0.46 10.36
CA TYR A 386 -15.08 -0.76 9.84
C TYR A 386 -14.11 -1.09 10.97
N LYS A 387 -14.08 -0.31 12.06
CA LYS A 387 -13.28 -0.58 13.25
C LYS A 387 -13.60 -1.96 13.87
N LYS A 388 -14.87 -2.30 13.97
CA LYS A 388 -15.33 -3.63 14.43
C LYS A 388 -14.86 -4.74 13.49
N ASN A 389 -14.91 -4.51 12.18
CA ASN A 389 -14.56 -5.50 11.18
C ASN A 389 -13.04 -5.70 11.03
N ILE A 390 -12.19 -4.72 11.34
CA ILE A 390 -10.73 -4.91 11.37
C ILE A 390 -10.34 -6.06 12.30
N SER A 391 -10.98 -6.21 13.44
CA SER A 391 -10.69 -7.30 14.37
C SER A 391 -10.98 -8.69 13.79
N LYS A 392 -11.80 -8.76 12.73
CA LYS A 392 -12.18 -9.96 11.99
C LYS A 392 -11.46 -10.10 10.64
N ASP A 393 -10.60 -9.15 10.31
CA ASP A 393 -9.80 -9.20 9.08
C ASP A 393 -8.93 -10.47 9.08
N PRO A 394 -8.93 -11.29 8.01
CA PRO A 394 -8.24 -12.58 7.99
C PRO A 394 -6.72 -12.48 8.23
N LEU A 395 -6.08 -11.40 7.78
CA LEU A 395 -4.66 -11.18 8.05
C LEU A 395 -4.45 -10.87 9.54
N ILE A 396 -5.28 -9.99 10.10
CA ILE A 396 -5.20 -9.56 11.50
C ILE A 396 -5.49 -10.74 12.46
N LEU A 397 -6.53 -11.52 12.18
CA LEU A 397 -6.84 -12.73 12.98
C LEU A 397 -5.66 -13.68 13.02
N ARG A 398 -5.10 -14.05 11.87
CA ARG A 398 -3.96 -14.97 11.81
C ARG A 398 -2.71 -14.42 12.49
N LEU A 399 -2.50 -13.11 12.44
CA LEU A 399 -1.39 -12.48 13.16
C LEU A 399 -1.60 -12.47 14.68
N LYS A 400 -2.83 -12.57 15.16
CA LYS A 400 -3.17 -12.62 16.59
C LYS A 400 -3.23 -14.05 17.14
N GLU A 401 -3.75 -15.00 16.34
CA GLU A 401 -3.97 -16.39 16.76
C GLU A 401 -2.66 -17.20 16.85
N LEU A 402 -1.64 -16.78 16.16
CA LEU A 402 -0.32 -17.41 16.14
C LEU A 402 0.61 -16.78 17.17
#